data_80c41c6036dc50593411a656b53218e4
#
_entry.id   80c41c6036dc50593411a656b53218e4
#
_cell.length_a   1.000
_cell.length_b   1.000
_cell.length_c   1.000
_cell.angle_alpha   90.00
_cell.angle_beta   90.00
_cell.angle_gamma   90.00
#
_symmetry.space_group_name_H-M   'P 1'
#
loop_
_entity.id
_entity.type
_entity.pdbx_description
1 polymer ?
#
loop_
_entity_poly.entity_id
_entity_poly.type
_entity_poly.pdbx_seq_one_letter_code
_entity_poly.pdbx_strand_id
1 'polypeptide(L)'
;MKRIKYELLVFIVCIIIRLPNLGFDTFNTDIWKWKTRSYNFSNGVFNLDLGQTLQRYHPGVMLMWHGTAGIKLYNLYYDLTIGGEPASNEASTIFGLNFFQKLMVSVSLAFCLALLFYMLRQLFGLKYAAISIALLLFEPFYNALSREFHLEGLMSTYMLVSLIATFGYYKTKSTRYLILSSLFAVFAVLTKISALVLLPFTCLMVIAPFYATGKSLKDYVRQSVRPVGVWLGVFVIASVVLWPALFVRPLDVYYKLLEGIFSVGIEEGHEQLFFGKYVTDPGILFYPVVLLFKSSIFMLPGVLGYFIWARKHANSELKTFNKFLLIFSILYILPLLASSKKLDRYILPNFLTLSLISASFYYYLYSLKTKVFYSVVVPISFVWVMFIAYIHPDYLSYYSPLTGGLRVGINVIEPKWMYGGLEVRDYFQELKEKNNYTSFTQEDSFKEIMTQSDLLADKLVVAFPEKYYNQMYPFLDQIGGRAVIDKLTGESKYAKYFVFPVWEDRHQYLDKHKVIYFDSIYVRGVKSFIIYRRLSD
;
A
#
# COMPACT_ATOMS: atom_id res chain seq x y z
N MET A 1 15.56 11.63 28.69
CA MET A 1 15.84 12.16 27.35
C MET A 1 16.85 11.38 26.49
N LYS A 2 17.92 10.75 27.02
CA LYS A 2 18.90 9.99 26.20
C LYS A 2 18.33 8.70 25.50
N ARG A 3 17.17 8.19 25.88
CA ARG A 3 16.61 6.91 25.39
C ARG A 3 15.73 7.02 24.12
N ILE A 4 15.22 8.20 23.75
CA ILE A 4 14.27 8.39 22.64
C ILE A 4 14.96 8.83 21.32
N LYS A 5 16.26 9.05 21.34
CA LYS A 5 17.00 9.58 20.17
C LYS A 5 16.93 8.67 18.94
N TYR A 6 16.99 7.36 19.12
CA TYR A 6 16.99 6.40 18.01
C TYR A 6 15.59 6.25 17.39
N GLU A 7 14.53 6.25 18.20
CA GLU A 7 13.16 6.20 17.74
C GLU A 7 12.81 7.45 16.94
N LEU A 8 13.22 8.63 17.42
CA LEU A 8 13.07 9.89 16.70
C LEU A 8 13.84 9.87 15.37
N LEU A 9 15.06 9.32 15.36
CA LEU A 9 15.83 9.15 14.12
C LEU A 9 15.08 8.26 13.12
N VAL A 10 14.54 7.12 13.57
CA VAL A 10 13.73 6.23 12.69
C VAL A 10 12.52 6.98 12.14
N PHE A 11 11.81 7.73 12.97
CA PHE A 11 10.67 8.54 12.54
C PHE A 11 11.08 9.56 11.46
N ILE A 12 12.14 10.33 11.72
CA ILE A 12 12.63 11.36 10.79
C ILE A 12 13.07 10.72 9.46
N VAL A 13 13.87 9.65 9.50
CA VAL A 13 14.33 8.95 8.29
C VAL A 13 13.15 8.40 7.50
N CYS A 14 12.16 7.84 8.17
CA CYS A 14 10.94 7.33 7.52
C CYS A 14 10.20 8.45 6.77
N ILE A 15 10.08 9.63 7.37
CA ILE A 15 9.46 10.80 6.74
C ILE A 15 10.31 11.30 5.57
N ILE A 16 11.63 11.46 5.75
CA ILE A 16 12.53 11.94 4.68
C ILE A 16 12.46 11.05 3.44
N ILE A 17 12.44 9.74 3.60
CA ILE A 17 12.34 8.80 2.47
C ILE A 17 10.99 8.92 1.73
N ARG A 18 9.93 9.36 2.40
CA ARG A 18 8.57 9.41 1.84
C ARG A 18 8.15 10.77 1.30
N LEU A 19 8.72 11.87 1.81
CA LEU A 19 8.27 13.23 1.48
C LEU A 19 8.49 13.65 0.02
N PRO A 20 9.66 13.39 -0.63
CA PRO A 20 9.88 13.92 -1.96
C PRO A 20 8.78 13.47 -2.94
N ASN A 21 8.22 14.40 -3.70
CA ASN A 21 7.11 14.21 -4.65
C ASN A 21 5.86 13.51 -4.07
N LEU A 22 5.72 13.42 -2.75
CA LEU A 22 4.54 12.81 -2.12
C LEU A 22 3.26 13.52 -2.57
N GLY A 23 2.31 12.75 -3.09
CA GLY A 23 1.03 13.29 -3.58
C GLY A 23 1.06 13.83 -5.01
N PHE A 24 2.25 14.09 -5.57
CA PHE A 24 2.44 14.55 -6.95
C PHE A 24 2.94 13.44 -7.89
N ASP A 25 3.19 12.27 -7.36
CA ASP A 25 3.84 11.13 -8.00
C ASP A 25 2.85 10.11 -8.59
N THR A 26 1.85 9.74 -7.83
CA THR A 26 0.96 8.62 -8.19
C THR A 26 -0.47 8.80 -7.66
N PHE A 27 -1.40 8.18 -8.41
CA PHE A 27 -2.78 7.96 -7.99
C PHE A 27 -3.09 6.47 -8.19
N ASN A 28 -3.72 5.83 -7.20
CA ASN A 28 -4.17 4.44 -7.33
C ASN A 28 -5.61 4.35 -7.88
N THR A 29 -6.03 3.18 -8.32
CA THR A 29 -7.36 2.96 -8.95
C THR A 29 -8.53 3.28 -8.03
N ASP A 30 -8.35 3.17 -6.71
CA ASP A 30 -9.40 3.37 -5.72
C ASP A 30 -9.35 4.75 -5.04
N ILE A 31 -8.44 5.63 -5.48
CA ILE A 31 -8.12 6.89 -4.82
C ILE A 31 -9.37 7.78 -4.63
N TRP A 32 -10.20 7.90 -5.68
CA TRP A 32 -11.39 8.76 -5.66
C TRP A 32 -12.46 8.22 -4.71
N LYS A 33 -12.62 6.91 -4.68
CA LYS A 33 -13.52 6.24 -3.73
C LYS A 33 -13.11 6.54 -2.29
N TRP A 34 -11.80 6.49 -2.00
CA TRP A 34 -11.30 6.76 -0.64
C TRP A 34 -11.35 8.24 -0.28
N LYS A 35 -11.09 9.14 -1.23
CA LYS A 35 -11.25 10.60 -1.02
C LYS A 35 -12.70 10.95 -0.70
N THR A 36 -13.66 10.49 -1.50
CA THR A 36 -15.10 10.69 -1.27
C THR A 36 -15.55 10.10 0.07
N ARG A 37 -15.14 8.88 0.38
CA ARG A 37 -15.47 8.25 1.67
C ARG A 37 -14.88 9.01 2.86
N SER A 38 -13.67 9.54 2.74
CA SER A 38 -13.05 10.36 3.78
C SER A 38 -13.80 11.68 3.98
N TYR A 39 -14.26 12.29 2.91
CA TYR A 39 -15.09 13.50 2.97
C TYR A 39 -16.43 13.21 3.67
N ASN A 40 -17.15 12.18 3.26
CA ASN A 40 -18.42 11.78 3.89
C ASN A 40 -18.22 11.37 5.36
N PHE A 41 -17.16 10.65 5.68
CA PHE A 41 -16.79 10.29 7.04
C PHE A 41 -16.52 11.54 7.90
N SER A 42 -15.74 12.48 7.36
CA SER A 42 -15.47 13.77 8.01
C SER A 42 -16.77 14.52 8.33
N ASN A 43 -17.67 14.62 7.34
CA ASN A 43 -18.97 15.28 7.55
C ASN A 43 -19.80 14.54 8.61
N GLY A 44 -19.84 13.20 8.57
CA GLY A 44 -20.55 12.42 9.57
C GLY A 44 -20.04 12.65 10.99
N VAL A 45 -18.72 12.74 11.16
CA VAL A 45 -18.12 12.99 12.49
C VAL A 45 -18.37 14.44 12.96
N PHE A 46 -18.08 15.43 12.12
CA PHE A 46 -18.12 16.83 12.54
C PHE A 46 -19.52 17.45 12.61
N ASN A 47 -20.48 16.89 11.84
CA ASN A 47 -21.88 17.28 11.90
C ASN A 47 -22.70 16.40 12.88
N LEU A 48 -22.03 15.48 13.62
CA LEU A 48 -22.65 14.55 14.58
C LEU A 48 -23.67 13.57 13.93
N ASP A 49 -23.64 13.41 12.61
CA ASP A 49 -24.37 12.36 11.92
C ASP A 49 -23.52 11.08 11.87
N LEU A 50 -23.35 10.48 13.04
CA LEU A 50 -22.44 9.36 13.26
C LEU A 50 -22.76 8.12 12.39
N GLY A 51 -24.02 8.01 11.92
CA GLY A 51 -24.43 6.96 11.00
C GLY A 51 -23.73 7.03 9.64
N GLN A 52 -23.38 8.23 9.17
CA GLN A 52 -22.62 8.43 7.94
C GLN A 52 -21.16 7.94 8.01
N THR A 53 -20.66 7.59 9.19
CA THR A 53 -19.33 6.98 9.31
C THR A 53 -19.28 5.54 8.77
N LEU A 54 -20.42 4.90 8.51
CA LEU A 54 -20.56 3.65 7.78
C LEU A 54 -20.61 3.91 6.27
N GLN A 55 -19.49 3.68 5.56
CA GLN A 55 -19.43 3.97 4.13
C GLN A 55 -19.64 2.74 3.25
N ARG A 56 -18.94 1.64 3.50
CA ARG A 56 -18.99 0.41 2.68
C ARG A 56 -18.58 -0.81 3.52
N TYR A 57 -18.63 -1.99 2.88
CA TYR A 57 -18.27 -3.29 3.47
C TYR A 57 -16.77 -3.38 3.89
N HIS A 58 -15.85 -2.74 3.20
CA HIS A 58 -14.49 -2.56 3.72
C HIS A 58 -14.52 -1.42 4.73
N PRO A 59 -14.13 -1.66 6.00
CA PRO A 59 -14.21 -0.62 7.02
C PRO A 59 -13.51 0.66 6.59
N GLY A 60 -12.22 0.60 6.29
CA GLY A 60 -11.43 1.74 5.84
C GLY A 60 -11.36 2.87 6.87
N VAL A 61 -11.83 2.64 8.10
CA VAL A 61 -12.02 3.66 9.13
C VAL A 61 -10.73 4.40 9.44
N MET A 62 -9.63 3.67 9.62
CA MET A 62 -8.35 4.33 9.89
C MET A 62 -7.87 5.15 8.70
N LEU A 63 -8.06 4.68 7.46
CA LEU A 63 -7.73 5.48 6.28
C LEU A 63 -8.61 6.73 6.19
N MET A 64 -9.91 6.63 6.51
CA MET A 64 -10.82 7.77 6.52
C MET A 64 -10.47 8.79 7.60
N TRP A 65 -10.00 8.37 8.79
CA TRP A 65 -9.45 9.28 9.79
C TRP A 65 -8.23 10.05 9.28
N HIS A 66 -7.29 9.37 8.61
CA HIS A 66 -6.13 10.02 7.99
C HIS A 66 -6.56 10.95 6.85
N GLY A 67 -7.53 10.51 6.05
CA GLY A 67 -8.13 11.32 4.99
C GLY A 67 -8.81 12.58 5.53
N THR A 68 -9.56 12.48 6.62
CA THR A 68 -10.20 13.59 7.33
C THR A 68 -9.16 14.59 7.86
N ALA A 69 -8.12 14.09 8.53
CA ALA A 69 -7.02 14.93 9.00
C ALA A 69 -6.33 15.66 7.83
N GLY A 70 -6.09 14.95 6.72
CA GLY A 70 -5.52 15.53 5.50
C GLY A 70 -6.40 16.63 4.89
N ILE A 71 -7.73 16.42 4.83
CA ILE A 71 -8.68 17.43 4.35
C ILE A 71 -8.62 18.69 5.23
N LYS A 72 -8.70 18.53 6.55
CA LYS A 72 -8.68 19.67 7.48
C LYS A 72 -7.37 20.46 7.44
N LEU A 73 -6.24 19.75 7.34
CA LEU A 73 -4.92 20.39 7.21
C LEU A 73 -4.75 21.08 5.85
N TYR A 74 -5.23 20.50 4.77
CA TYR A 74 -5.18 21.13 3.45
C TYR A 74 -6.04 22.40 3.41
N ASN A 75 -7.28 22.35 3.94
CA ASN A 75 -8.16 23.52 3.99
C ASN A 75 -7.54 24.64 4.84
N LEU A 76 -6.94 24.29 6.01
CA LEU A 76 -6.24 25.27 6.83
C LEU A 76 -5.03 25.90 6.10
N TYR A 77 -4.23 25.06 5.44
CA TYR A 77 -3.10 25.53 4.62
C TYR A 77 -3.56 26.48 3.51
N TYR A 78 -4.63 26.10 2.79
CA TYR A 78 -5.17 26.88 1.67
C TYR A 78 -5.70 28.25 2.17
N ASP A 79 -6.48 28.25 3.24
CA ASP A 79 -7.02 29.47 3.85
C ASP A 79 -5.90 30.42 4.31
N LEU A 80 -4.84 29.89 4.94
CA LEU A 80 -3.71 30.69 5.41
C LEU A 80 -2.81 31.23 4.29
N THR A 81 -2.75 30.55 3.13
CA THR A 81 -1.79 30.90 2.07
C THR A 81 -2.43 31.57 0.86
N ILE A 82 -3.66 31.22 0.53
CA ILE A 82 -4.37 31.67 -0.70
C ILE A 82 -5.62 32.45 -0.32
N GLY A 83 -6.30 32.06 0.76
CA GLY A 83 -7.57 32.61 1.22
C GLY A 83 -8.79 31.90 0.64
N GLY A 84 -9.84 31.73 1.46
CA GLY A 84 -11.08 31.08 1.06
C GLY A 84 -11.03 29.55 1.05
N GLU A 85 -11.92 28.92 0.30
CA GLU A 85 -12.02 27.47 0.19
C GLU A 85 -11.42 26.97 -1.14
N PRO A 86 -10.71 25.80 -1.14
CA PRO A 86 -10.12 25.23 -2.34
C PRO A 86 -11.22 24.79 -3.33
N ALA A 87 -11.10 25.19 -4.58
CA ALA A 87 -12.01 24.76 -5.65
C ALA A 87 -11.82 23.27 -5.95
N SER A 88 -12.89 22.49 -5.87
CA SER A 88 -12.84 21.01 -5.93
C SER A 88 -12.30 20.43 -7.24
N ASN A 89 -12.39 21.18 -8.34
CA ASN A 89 -12.07 20.72 -9.69
C ASN A 89 -10.71 21.22 -10.21
N GLU A 90 -9.96 21.97 -9.42
CA GLU A 90 -8.63 22.44 -9.83
C GLU A 90 -7.57 21.35 -9.66
N ALA A 91 -6.67 21.22 -10.65
CA ALA A 91 -5.55 20.30 -10.57
C ALA A 91 -4.67 20.59 -9.33
N SER A 92 -4.45 21.86 -8.99
CA SER A 92 -3.74 22.29 -7.78
C SER A 92 -4.36 21.72 -6.50
N THR A 93 -5.70 21.79 -6.38
CA THR A 93 -6.47 21.22 -5.27
C THR A 93 -6.36 19.70 -5.24
N ILE A 94 -6.45 19.03 -6.38
CA ILE A 94 -6.35 17.57 -6.48
C ILE A 94 -5.00 17.10 -5.93
N PHE A 95 -3.90 17.69 -6.39
CA PHE A 95 -2.54 17.32 -5.96
C PHE A 95 -2.25 17.75 -4.51
N GLY A 96 -2.65 18.97 -4.12
CA GLY A 96 -2.50 19.46 -2.75
C GLY A 96 -3.22 18.58 -1.73
N LEU A 97 -4.50 18.26 -1.98
CA LEU A 97 -5.26 17.35 -1.13
C LEU A 97 -4.63 15.95 -1.10
N ASN A 98 -4.14 15.44 -2.25
CA ASN A 98 -3.44 14.15 -2.31
C ASN A 98 -2.19 14.14 -1.43
N PHE A 99 -1.39 15.22 -1.47
CA PHE A 99 -0.22 15.39 -0.62
C PHE A 99 -0.58 15.32 0.86
N PHE A 100 -1.53 16.12 1.33
CA PHE A 100 -1.87 16.15 2.76
C PHE A 100 -2.47 14.84 3.26
N GLN A 101 -3.27 14.14 2.45
CA GLN A 101 -3.80 12.83 2.81
C GLN A 101 -2.71 11.75 2.86
N LYS A 102 -1.80 11.69 1.88
CA LYS A 102 -0.65 10.79 1.90
C LYS A 102 0.34 11.14 3.02
N LEU A 103 0.47 12.41 3.37
CA LEU A 103 1.30 12.87 4.50
C LEU A 103 0.79 12.30 5.83
N MET A 104 -0.53 12.32 6.08
CA MET A 104 -1.10 11.74 7.31
C MET A 104 -0.86 10.24 7.40
N VAL A 105 -0.99 9.51 6.29
CA VAL A 105 -0.61 8.09 6.22
C VAL A 105 0.89 7.91 6.53
N SER A 106 1.76 8.71 5.92
CA SER A 106 3.21 8.63 6.12
C SER A 106 3.63 8.91 7.56
N VAL A 107 3.02 9.89 8.21
CA VAL A 107 3.24 10.21 9.64
C VAL A 107 2.83 9.05 10.54
N SER A 108 1.67 8.44 10.29
CA SER A 108 1.21 7.26 11.04
C SER A 108 2.17 6.08 10.89
N LEU A 109 2.64 5.82 9.67
CA LEU A 109 3.61 4.75 9.40
C LEU A 109 4.98 5.02 10.04
N ALA A 110 5.45 6.27 10.02
CA ALA A 110 6.69 6.67 10.69
C ALA A 110 6.61 6.44 12.20
N PHE A 111 5.46 6.79 12.82
CA PHE A 111 5.21 6.49 14.22
C PHE A 111 5.22 4.97 14.48
N CYS A 112 4.56 4.17 13.65
CA CYS A 112 4.54 2.71 13.77
C CYS A 112 5.95 2.10 13.66
N LEU A 113 6.78 2.55 12.71
CA LEU A 113 8.14 2.05 12.55
C LEU A 113 9.05 2.45 13.72
N ALA A 114 8.88 3.66 14.26
CA ALA A 114 9.57 4.09 15.49
C ALA A 114 9.15 3.23 16.70
N LEU A 115 7.87 2.92 16.83
CA LEU A 115 7.33 2.03 17.87
C LEU A 115 7.84 0.58 17.69
N LEU A 116 7.86 0.07 16.46
CA LEU A 116 8.44 -1.25 16.14
C LEU A 116 9.92 -1.30 16.51
N PHE A 117 10.69 -0.26 16.16
CA PHE A 117 12.08 -0.15 16.57
C PHE A 117 12.24 -0.19 18.08
N TYR A 118 11.42 0.57 18.81
CA TYR A 118 11.42 0.56 20.29
C TYR A 118 11.17 -0.85 20.83
N MET A 119 10.11 -1.53 20.38
CA MET A 119 9.77 -2.87 20.85
C MET A 119 10.85 -3.90 20.51
N LEU A 120 11.35 -3.92 19.26
CA LEU A 120 12.41 -4.83 18.85
C LEU A 120 13.72 -4.58 19.62
N ARG A 121 14.02 -3.31 19.93
CA ARG A 121 15.17 -2.95 20.78
C ARG A 121 15.04 -3.47 22.21
N GLN A 122 13.85 -3.42 22.79
CA GLN A 122 13.59 -3.97 24.13
C GLN A 122 13.67 -5.51 24.14
N LEU A 123 13.23 -6.15 23.07
CA LEU A 123 13.18 -7.61 22.98
C LEU A 123 14.52 -8.24 22.59
N PHE A 124 15.26 -7.63 21.64
CA PHE A 124 16.44 -8.24 21.01
C PHE A 124 17.67 -7.34 20.95
N GLY A 125 17.59 -6.11 21.47
CA GLY A 125 18.69 -5.15 21.51
C GLY A 125 18.78 -4.26 20.28
N LEU A 126 19.64 -3.21 20.42
CA LEU A 126 19.76 -2.12 19.44
C LEU A 126 20.11 -2.59 18.02
N LYS A 127 21.06 -3.51 17.92
CA LYS A 127 21.63 -3.94 16.64
C LYS A 127 20.61 -4.73 15.80
N TYR A 128 19.89 -5.65 16.42
CA TYR A 128 18.82 -6.38 15.76
C TYR A 128 17.70 -5.44 15.31
N ALA A 129 17.27 -4.53 16.18
CA ALA A 129 16.24 -3.55 15.85
C ALA A 129 16.65 -2.65 14.67
N ALA A 130 17.91 -2.17 14.64
CA ALA A 130 18.40 -1.33 13.56
C ALA A 130 18.41 -2.07 12.21
N ILE A 131 18.89 -3.31 12.17
CA ILE A 131 18.88 -4.13 10.96
C ILE A 131 17.45 -4.39 10.50
N SER A 132 16.55 -4.75 11.42
CA SER A 132 15.14 -5.03 11.12
C SER A 132 14.43 -3.83 10.49
N ILE A 133 14.59 -2.65 11.08
CA ILE A 133 13.94 -1.43 10.58
C ILE A 133 14.59 -0.95 9.28
N ALA A 134 15.90 -1.09 9.10
CA ALA A 134 16.56 -0.77 7.85
C ALA A 134 16.00 -1.63 6.69
N LEU A 135 15.82 -2.94 6.89
CA LEU A 135 15.21 -3.80 5.89
C LEU A 135 13.78 -3.39 5.54
N LEU A 136 12.97 -2.97 6.51
CA LEU A 136 11.62 -2.47 6.27
C LEU A 136 11.61 -1.12 5.55
N LEU A 137 12.46 -0.17 5.97
CA LEU A 137 12.53 1.17 5.37
C LEU A 137 12.96 1.14 3.90
N PHE A 138 13.84 0.19 3.54
CA PHE A 138 14.38 0.06 2.19
C PHE A 138 13.79 -1.13 1.41
N GLU A 139 12.61 -1.65 1.84
CA GLU A 139 11.85 -2.63 1.06
C GLU A 139 10.99 -1.90 0.01
N PRO A 140 11.29 -2.02 -1.30
CA PRO A 140 10.63 -1.20 -2.32
C PRO A 140 9.13 -1.49 -2.45
N PHE A 141 8.72 -2.74 -2.34
CA PHE A 141 7.33 -3.12 -2.45
C PHE A 141 6.49 -2.58 -1.28
N TYR A 142 7.07 -2.56 -0.07
CA TYR A 142 6.44 -1.89 1.07
C TYR A 142 6.34 -0.38 0.84
N ASN A 143 7.39 0.26 0.34
CA ASN A 143 7.36 1.70 0.03
C ASN A 143 6.34 2.01 -1.06
N ALA A 144 6.24 1.21 -2.12
CA ALA A 144 5.26 1.37 -3.19
C ALA A 144 3.83 1.45 -2.64
N LEU A 145 3.45 0.50 -1.78
CA LEU A 145 2.09 0.40 -1.26
C LEU A 145 1.81 1.32 -0.07
N SER A 146 2.82 1.65 0.72
CA SER A 146 2.68 2.47 1.93
C SER A 146 2.78 3.98 1.67
N ARG A 147 3.21 4.41 0.48
CA ARG A 147 3.13 5.81 0.04
C ARG A 147 1.76 6.17 -0.52
N GLU A 148 0.93 5.18 -0.85
CA GLU A 148 -0.39 5.40 -1.40
C GLU A 148 -1.43 5.73 -0.32
N PHE A 149 -2.38 6.61 -0.67
CA PHE A 149 -3.59 6.79 0.13
C PHE A 149 -4.51 5.59 -0.09
N HIS A 150 -4.13 4.46 0.55
CA HIS A 150 -4.78 3.17 0.39
C HIS A 150 -4.63 2.30 1.65
N LEU A 151 -5.36 1.17 1.70
CA LEU A 151 -5.52 0.34 2.90
C LEU A 151 -4.30 -0.52 3.24
N GLU A 152 -3.61 -1.10 2.24
CA GLU A 152 -2.66 -2.19 2.43
C GLU A 152 -1.44 -1.79 3.26
N GLY A 153 -0.86 -0.61 3.00
CA GLY A 153 0.30 -0.13 3.74
C GLY A 153 0.01 0.06 5.23
N LEU A 154 -1.13 0.72 5.54
CA LEU A 154 -1.59 0.93 6.91
C LEU A 154 -1.91 -0.38 7.60
N MET A 155 -2.79 -1.19 7.02
CA MET A 155 -3.20 -2.47 7.58
C MET A 155 -1.99 -3.35 7.91
N SER A 156 -1.10 -3.57 6.94
CA SER A 156 0.05 -4.46 7.11
C SER A 156 1.00 -3.98 8.21
N THR A 157 1.22 -2.66 8.30
CA THR A 157 2.07 -2.08 9.34
C THR A 157 1.42 -2.20 10.72
N TYR A 158 0.12 -1.91 10.85
CA TYR A 158 -0.60 -2.10 12.11
C TYR A 158 -0.63 -3.57 12.53
N MET A 159 -0.82 -4.50 11.60
CA MET A 159 -0.70 -5.94 11.86
C MET A 159 0.68 -6.29 12.42
N LEU A 160 1.75 -5.77 11.82
CA LEU A 160 3.11 -6.04 12.30
C LEU A 160 3.33 -5.50 13.73
N VAL A 161 2.86 -4.28 14.03
CA VAL A 161 2.93 -3.71 15.40
C VAL A 161 2.18 -4.61 16.39
N SER A 162 0.96 -5.03 16.04
CA SER A 162 0.16 -5.94 16.87
C SER A 162 0.87 -7.27 17.12
N LEU A 163 1.47 -7.87 16.08
CA LEU A 163 2.23 -9.12 16.17
C LEU A 163 3.45 -9.00 17.11
N ILE A 164 4.24 -7.94 16.94
CA ILE A 164 5.44 -7.74 17.79
C ILE A 164 5.03 -7.49 19.24
N ALA A 165 3.95 -6.74 19.47
CA ALA A 165 3.39 -6.56 20.80
C ALA A 165 2.86 -7.90 21.39
N THR A 166 2.18 -8.73 20.58
CA THR A 166 1.76 -10.09 21.00
C THR A 166 2.95 -10.92 21.45
N PHE A 167 4.05 -10.92 20.67
CA PHE A 167 5.27 -11.60 21.06
C PHE A 167 5.90 -10.99 22.32
N GLY A 168 5.88 -9.67 22.45
CA GLY A 168 6.31 -8.97 23.67
C GLY A 168 5.54 -9.43 24.91
N TYR A 169 4.21 -9.60 24.80
CA TYR A 169 3.38 -10.20 25.85
C TYR A 169 3.74 -11.67 26.10
N TYR A 170 3.89 -12.46 25.04
CA TYR A 170 4.32 -13.87 25.15
C TYR A 170 5.58 -14.01 26.02
N LYS A 171 6.59 -13.17 25.77
CA LYS A 171 7.88 -13.18 26.47
C LYS A 171 7.81 -12.61 27.89
N THR A 172 7.15 -11.45 28.08
CA THR A 172 7.26 -10.67 29.32
C THR A 172 6.05 -10.78 30.24
N LYS A 173 4.93 -11.27 29.75
CA LYS A 173 3.60 -11.26 30.41
C LYS A 173 3.11 -9.85 30.80
N SER A 174 3.71 -8.80 30.25
CA SER A 174 3.34 -7.43 30.54
C SER A 174 2.01 -7.04 29.87
N THR A 175 1.05 -6.61 30.67
CA THR A 175 -0.27 -6.13 30.21
C THR A 175 -0.17 -4.96 29.23
N ARG A 176 0.90 -4.15 29.30
CA ARG A 176 1.14 -3.04 28.35
C ARG A 176 1.29 -3.55 26.91
N TYR A 177 2.03 -4.65 26.72
CA TYR A 177 2.15 -5.27 25.40
C TYR A 177 0.83 -5.87 24.91
N LEU A 178 0.03 -6.41 25.82
CA LEU A 178 -1.28 -6.98 25.50
C LEU A 178 -2.26 -5.90 25.03
N ILE A 179 -2.33 -4.78 25.75
CA ILE A 179 -3.16 -3.61 25.36
C ILE A 179 -2.69 -3.05 24.01
N LEU A 180 -1.38 -2.88 23.84
CA LEU A 180 -0.81 -2.38 22.58
C LEU A 180 -1.12 -3.30 21.39
N SER A 181 -1.00 -4.62 21.60
CA SER A 181 -1.38 -5.63 20.59
C SER A 181 -2.84 -5.49 20.18
N SER A 182 -3.75 -5.38 21.16
CA SER A 182 -5.18 -5.24 20.90
C SER A 182 -5.50 -3.94 20.16
N LEU A 183 -4.94 -2.80 20.60
CA LEU A 183 -5.16 -1.51 19.97
C LEU A 183 -4.73 -1.50 18.49
N PHE A 184 -3.55 -2.05 18.18
CA PHE A 184 -3.08 -2.13 16.81
C PHE A 184 -3.78 -3.21 15.99
N ALA A 185 -4.33 -4.26 16.62
CA ALA A 185 -5.24 -5.19 15.95
C ALA A 185 -6.54 -4.48 15.53
N VAL A 186 -7.10 -3.61 16.40
CA VAL A 186 -8.25 -2.75 16.03
C VAL A 186 -7.91 -1.85 14.85
N PHE A 187 -6.78 -1.14 14.89
CA PHE A 187 -6.37 -0.27 13.77
C PHE A 187 -6.26 -1.08 12.47
N ALA A 188 -5.69 -2.27 12.51
CA ALA A 188 -5.57 -3.14 11.34
C ALA A 188 -6.94 -3.60 10.81
N VAL A 189 -7.81 -4.12 11.69
CA VAL A 189 -9.15 -4.64 11.32
C VAL A 189 -10.05 -3.50 10.83
N LEU A 190 -10.05 -2.35 11.49
CA LEU A 190 -10.79 -1.16 11.06
C LEU A 190 -10.21 -0.52 9.80
N THR A 191 -8.98 -0.85 9.40
CA THR A 191 -8.45 -0.51 8.09
C THR A 191 -8.99 -1.48 7.05
N LYS A 192 -8.84 -2.79 7.26
CA LYS A 192 -9.31 -3.81 6.32
C LYS A 192 -9.64 -5.12 7.03
N ILE A 193 -10.80 -5.69 6.71
CA ILE A 193 -11.34 -6.88 7.39
C ILE A 193 -10.42 -8.11 7.31
N SER A 194 -9.55 -8.21 6.29
CA SER A 194 -8.59 -9.32 6.18
C SER A 194 -7.60 -9.40 7.35
N ALA A 195 -7.41 -8.32 8.11
CA ALA A 195 -6.63 -8.32 9.35
C ALA A 195 -7.31 -9.07 10.51
N LEU A 196 -8.56 -9.52 10.35
CA LEU A 196 -9.30 -10.29 11.37
C LEU A 196 -8.58 -11.58 11.78
N VAL A 197 -7.70 -12.11 10.93
CA VAL A 197 -6.81 -13.25 11.25
C VAL A 197 -5.97 -13.01 12.51
N LEU A 198 -5.72 -11.76 12.89
CA LEU A 198 -5.04 -11.42 14.14
C LEU A 198 -5.79 -11.89 15.39
N LEU A 199 -7.14 -11.93 15.36
CA LEU A 199 -7.92 -12.33 16.53
C LEU A 199 -7.64 -13.77 16.95
N PRO A 200 -7.93 -14.79 16.12
CA PRO A 200 -7.64 -16.17 16.49
C PRO A 200 -6.14 -16.40 16.72
N PHE A 201 -5.28 -15.79 15.91
CA PHE A 201 -3.83 -15.93 16.07
C PHE A 201 -3.34 -15.39 17.43
N THR A 202 -3.76 -14.18 17.81
CA THR A 202 -3.34 -13.57 19.09
C THR A 202 -3.92 -14.34 20.27
N CYS A 203 -5.19 -14.75 20.22
CA CYS A 203 -5.79 -15.59 21.26
C CYS A 203 -4.99 -16.88 21.47
N LEU A 204 -4.66 -17.59 20.39
CA LEU A 204 -3.83 -18.80 20.45
C LEU A 204 -2.45 -18.52 21.07
N MET A 205 -1.79 -17.43 20.68
CA MET A 205 -0.46 -17.07 21.19
C MET A 205 -0.48 -16.60 22.66
N VAL A 206 -1.56 -15.98 23.10
CA VAL A 206 -1.77 -15.60 24.50
C VAL A 206 -1.96 -16.85 25.38
N ILE A 207 -2.65 -17.85 24.84
CA ILE A 207 -3.01 -19.09 25.52
C ILE A 207 -1.85 -20.12 25.50
N ALA A 208 -1.10 -20.22 24.41
CA ALA A 208 -0.05 -21.24 24.21
C ALA A 208 0.96 -21.43 25.37
N PRO A 209 1.45 -20.35 26.05
CA PRO A 209 2.38 -20.52 27.17
C PRO A 209 1.80 -21.29 28.36
N PHE A 210 0.50 -21.19 28.56
CA PHE A 210 -0.16 -21.88 29.68
C PHE A 210 -0.31 -23.38 29.41
N TYR A 211 -0.54 -23.75 28.15
CA TYR A 211 -0.61 -25.15 27.72
C TYR A 211 0.72 -25.90 27.94
N ALA A 212 1.84 -25.25 27.66
CA ALA A 212 3.17 -25.84 27.79
C ALA A 212 3.59 -26.14 29.23
N THR A 213 2.85 -25.69 30.26
CA THR A 213 3.22 -25.85 31.66
C THR A 213 2.73 -27.17 32.30
N GLY A 214 2.02 -28.03 31.56
CA GLY A 214 1.49 -29.32 32.06
C GLY A 214 0.45 -29.19 33.18
N LYS A 215 -0.18 -28.03 33.32
CA LYS A 215 -1.20 -27.76 34.34
C LYS A 215 -2.55 -28.41 33.98
N SER A 216 -3.44 -28.55 34.97
CA SER A 216 -4.78 -29.03 34.72
C SER A 216 -5.54 -28.14 33.76
N LEU A 217 -6.51 -28.68 33.02
CA LEU A 217 -7.36 -27.89 32.07
C LEU A 217 -8.03 -26.73 32.81
N LYS A 218 -8.46 -26.92 34.07
CA LYS A 218 -9.09 -25.88 34.89
C LYS A 218 -8.15 -24.70 35.15
N ASP A 219 -6.90 -24.99 35.54
CA ASP A 219 -5.89 -23.95 35.80
C ASP A 219 -5.48 -23.24 34.51
N TYR A 220 -5.42 -23.98 33.43
CA TYR A 220 -5.17 -23.46 32.08
C TYR A 220 -6.22 -22.44 31.66
N VAL A 221 -7.51 -22.79 31.72
CA VAL A 221 -8.62 -21.90 31.39
C VAL A 221 -8.60 -20.67 32.30
N ARG A 222 -8.47 -20.84 33.61
CA ARG A 222 -8.44 -19.75 34.59
C ARG A 222 -7.32 -18.74 34.32
N GLN A 223 -6.12 -19.21 33.96
CA GLN A 223 -4.99 -18.32 33.66
C GLN A 223 -5.13 -17.61 32.31
N SER A 224 -5.86 -18.21 31.36
CA SER A 224 -6.05 -17.66 30.03
C SER A 224 -7.20 -16.64 29.92
N VAL A 225 -8.27 -16.82 30.70
CA VAL A 225 -9.48 -15.97 30.66
C VAL A 225 -9.16 -14.49 30.87
N ARG A 226 -8.34 -14.16 31.88
CA ARG A 226 -8.02 -12.76 32.19
C ARG A 226 -7.29 -12.05 31.04
N PRO A 227 -6.15 -12.58 30.49
CA PRO A 227 -5.46 -11.89 29.41
C PRO A 227 -6.27 -11.85 28.12
N VAL A 228 -7.01 -12.91 27.77
CA VAL A 228 -7.91 -12.90 26.61
C VAL A 228 -9.04 -11.89 26.81
N GLY A 229 -9.64 -11.84 27.99
CA GLY A 229 -10.70 -10.87 28.34
C GLY A 229 -10.21 -9.42 28.28
N VAL A 230 -9.01 -9.14 28.76
CA VAL A 230 -8.40 -7.78 28.63
C VAL A 230 -8.18 -7.44 27.17
N TRP A 231 -7.62 -8.38 26.37
CA TRP A 231 -7.35 -8.13 24.96
C TRP A 231 -8.66 -7.88 24.17
N LEU A 232 -9.68 -8.74 24.36
CA LEU A 232 -10.98 -8.57 23.70
C LEU A 232 -11.73 -7.32 24.19
N GLY A 233 -11.66 -7.01 25.48
CA GLY A 233 -12.26 -5.80 26.04
C GLY A 233 -11.69 -4.51 25.41
N VAL A 234 -10.35 -4.43 25.30
CA VAL A 234 -9.69 -3.31 24.59
C VAL A 234 -10.08 -3.29 23.12
N PHE A 235 -10.15 -4.46 22.47
CA PHE A 235 -10.55 -4.57 21.09
C PHE A 235 -11.95 -3.99 20.84
N VAL A 236 -12.93 -4.40 21.63
CA VAL A 236 -14.33 -3.94 21.48
C VAL A 236 -14.44 -2.45 21.79
N ILE A 237 -13.91 -1.99 22.92
CA ILE A 237 -13.99 -0.59 23.33
C ILE A 237 -13.34 0.32 22.30
N ALA A 238 -12.12 0.00 21.86
CA ALA A 238 -11.42 0.80 20.87
C ALA A 238 -12.11 0.79 19.50
N SER A 239 -12.72 -0.35 19.09
CA SER A 239 -13.50 -0.41 17.86
C SER A 239 -14.71 0.53 17.87
N VAL A 240 -15.46 0.56 18.97
CA VAL A 240 -16.62 1.45 19.13
C VAL A 240 -16.20 2.93 19.14
N VAL A 241 -15.13 3.25 19.87
CA VAL A 241 -14.62 4.63 19.97
C VAL A 241 -14.12 5.14 18.61
N LEU A 242 -13.42 4.31 17.85
CA LEU A 242 -12.82 4.71 16.57
C LEU A 242 -13.80 4.70 15.41
N TRP A 243 -14.86 3.90 15.49
CA TRP A 243 -15.88 3.82 14.46
C TRP A 243 -17.27 4.15 15.03
N PRO A 244 -17.66 5.43 15.02
CA PRO A 244 -18.90 5.90 15.64
C PRO A 244 -20.17 5.18 15.15
N ALA A 245 -20.20 4.70 13.89
CA ALA A 245 -21.33 3.91 13.38
C ALA A 245 -21.58 2.63 14.20
N LEU A 246 -20.55 2.04 14.81
CA LEU A 246 -20.71 0.87 15.69
C LEU A 246 -21.54 1.18 16.94
N PHE A 247 -21.55 2.44 17.37
CA PHE A 247 -22.37 2.88 18.52
C PHE A 247 -23.82 3.13 18.13
N VAL A 248 -24.07 3.78 16.95
CA VAL A 248 -25.43 4.22 16.56
C VAL A 248 -26.18 3.22 15.66
N ARG A 249 -25.44 2.38 14.89
CA ARG A 249 -25.99 1.42 13.94
C ARG A 249 -25.22 0.08 13.96
N PRO A 250 -25.10 -0.61 15.11
CA PRO A 250 -24.25 -1.82 15.23
C PRO A 250 -24.68 -2.95 14.30
N LEU A 251 -25.98 -3.16 14.09
CA LEU A 251 -26.49 -4.20 13.21
C LEU A 251 -26.18 -3.91 11.72
N ASP A 252 -26.33 -2.67 11.28
CA ASP A 252 -26.01 -2.27 9.90
C ASP A 252 -24.53 -2.48 9.61
N VAL A 253 -23.67 -2.13 10.57
CA VAL A 253 -22.22 -2.38 10.48
C VAL A 253 -21.95 -3.88 10.38
N TYR A 254 -22.57 -4.69 11.24
CA TYR A 254 -22.40 -6.14 11.22
C TYR A 254 -22.81 -6.76 9.87
N TYR A 255 -24.01 -6.42 9.36
CA TYR A 255 -24.46 -6.91 8.05
C TYR A 255 -23.56 -6.46 6.92
N LYS A 256 -23.08 -5.20 6.96
CA LYS A 256 -22.15 -4.69 5.94
C LYS A 256 -20.79 -5.39 5.94
N LEU A 257 -20.28 -5.76 7.12
CA LEU A 257 -19.04 -6.54 7.25
C LEU A 257 -19.23 -7.97 6.72
N LEU A 258 -20.38 -8.62 7.02
CA LEU A 258 -20.70 -9.95 6.49
C LEU A 258 -20.83 -9.91 4.96
N GLU A 259 -21.49 -8.90 4.40
CA GLU A 259 -21.55 -8.68 2.94
C GLU A 259 -20.13 -8.65 2.35
N GLY A 260 -19.21 -7.92 2.98
CA GLY A 260 -17.82 -7.84 2.53
C GLY A 260 -17.05 -9.15 2.59
N ILE A 261 -17.32 -9.97 3.61
CA ILE A 261 -16.64 -11.27 3.78
C ILE A 261 -17.17 -12.28 2.76
N PHE A 262 -18.49 -12.40 2.62
CA PHE A 262 -19.12 -13.46 1.83
C PHE A 262 -19.33 -13.08 0.36
N SER A 263 -19.65 -11.83 0.04
CA SER A 263 -19.92 -11.43 -1.34
C SER A 263 -18.66 -11.03 -2.09
N VAL A 264 -17.77 -10.25 -1.45
CA VAL A 264 -16.55 -9.72 -2.09
C VAL A 264 -15.36 -10.68 -1.95
N GLY A 265 -15.32 -11.47 -0.87
CA GLY A 265 -14.27 -12.48 -0.67
C GLY A 265 -14.36 -13.66 -1.65
N ILE A 266 -15.53 -13.88 -2.25
CA ILE A 266 -15.83 -14.96 -3.21
C ILE A 266 -15.92 -14.43 -4.66
N GLU A 267 -15.70 -13.12 -4.89
CA GLU A 267 -15.71 -12.55 -6.25
C GLU A 267 -14.77 -13.30 -7.20
N GLU A 268 -15.19 -13.43 -8.45
CA GLU A 268 -14.35 -13.93 -9.53
C GLU A 268 -13.08 -13.08 -9.68
N GLY A 269 -12.01 -13.71 -10.13
CA GLY A 269 -10.75 -13.04 -10.42
C GLY A 269 -10.93 -11.97 -11.50
N HIS A 270 -10.12 -10.93 -11.44
CA HIS A 270 -10.02 -9.96 -12.54
C HIS A 270 -9.00 -10.45 -13.55
N GLU A 271 -9.29 -10.27 -14.84
CA GLU A 271 -8.32 -10.54 -15.89
C GLU A 271 -7.02 -9.78 -15.63
N GLN A 272 -5.90 -10.48 -15.74
CA GLN A 272 -4.58 -9.96 -15.47
C GLN A 272 -3.50 -10.71 -16.26
N LEU A 273 -2.41 -10.00 -16.58
CA LEU A 273 -1.24 -10.63 -17.20
C LEU A 273 -0.48 -11.47 -16.17
N PHE A 274 -0.30 -12.76 -16.48
CA PHE A 274 0.54 -13.65 -15.69
C PHE A 274 1.32 -14.60 -16.62
N PHE A 275 2.66 -14.53 -16.58
CA PHE A 275 3.58 -15.22 -17.49
C PHE A 275 3.22 -15.03 -18.98
N GLY A 276 2.94 -13.79 -19.38
CA GLY A 276 2.64 -13.44 -20.78
C GLY A 276 1.25 -13.87 -21.26
N LYS A 277 0.37 -14.35 -20.38
CA LYS A 277 -1.01 -14.75 -20.68
C LYS A 277 -2.00 -13.93 -19.85
N TYR A 278 -3.14 -13.58 -20.42
CA TYR A 278 -4.24 -12.97 -19.70
C TYR A 278 -5.09 -14.06 -19.05
N VAL A 279 -5.19 -14.02 -17.71
CA VAL A 279 -5.90 -15.03 -16.92
C VAL A 279 -6.73 -14.36 -15.84
N THR A 280 -7.88 -14.95 -15.51
CA THR A 280 -8.75 -14.49 -14.41
C THR A 280 -8.29 -15.05 -13.07
N ASP A 281 -7.78 -16.29 -13.05
CA ASP A 281 -7.12 -16.90 -11.89
C ASP A 281 -5.70 -17.37 -12.24
N PRO A 282 -4.65 -16.68 -11.74
CA PRO A 282 -3.26 -17.08 -11.96
C PRO A 282 -2.81 -18.30 -11.14
N GLY A 283 -3.69 -18.91 -10.37
CA GLY A 283 -3.43 -20.13 -9.61
C GLY A 283 -2.55 -19.96 -8.38
N ILE A 284 -2.16 -21.11 -7.80
CA ILE A 284 -1.42 -21.18 -6.51
C ILE A 284 -0.02 -20.56 -6.58
N LEU A 285 0.59 -20.50 -7.76
CA LEU A 285 1.95 -19.96 -7.94
C LEU A 285 2.00 -18.43 -7.90
N PHE A 286 0.86 -17.72 -7.92
CA PHE A 286 0.83 -16.27 -7.99
C PHE A 286 1.64 -15.61 -6.86
N TYR A 287 1.32 -15.92 -5.61
CA TYR A 287 2.02 -15.28 -4.47
C TYR A 287 3.48 -15.68 -4.31
N PRO A 288 3.90 -16.93 -4.53
CA PRO A 288 5.31 -17.28 -4.66
C PRO A 288 6.06 -16.46 -5.74
N VAL A 289 5.43 -16.24 -6.89
CA VAL A 289 6.00 -15.43 -7.99
C VAL A 289 6.03 -13.94 -7.58
N VAL A 290 4.98 -13.42 -6.94
CA VAL A 290 4.99 -12.05 -6.38
C VAL A 290 6.14 -11.87 -5.38
N LEU A 291 6.34 -12.81 -4.45
CA LEU A 291 7.46 -12.78 -3.51
C LEU A 291 8.80 -12.74 -4.24
N LEU A 292 8.96 -13.55 -5.29
CA LEU A 292 10.20 -13.61 -6.06
C LEU A 292 10.48 -12.31 -6.83
N PHE A 293 9.46 -11.75 -7.49
CA PHE A 293 9.63 -10.60 -8.37
C PHE A 293 9.54 -9.24 -7.66
N LYS A 294 8.91 -9.14 -6.49
CA LYS A 294 8.70 -7.87 -5.78
C LYS A 294 9.54 -7.70 -4.52
N SER A 295 10.26 -8.73 -4.06
CA SER A 295 11.12 -8.60 -2.87
C SER A 295 12.43 -7.88 -3.17
N SER A 296 12.97 -7.19 -2.15
CA SER A 296 14.32 -6.64 -2.19
C SER A 296 15.37 -7.74 -2.34
N ILE A 297 16.56 -7.36 -2.79
CA ILE A 297 17.72 -8.27 -2.88
C ILE A 297 18.14 -8.85 -1.52
N PHE A 298 17.66 -8.27 -0.42
CA PHE A 298 17.99 -8.72 0.94
C PHE A 298 16.95 -9.68 1.52
N MET A 299 15.66 -9.54 1.18
CA MET A 299 14.60 -10.26 1.88
C MET A 299 14.69 -11.78 1.67
N LEU A 300 14.57 -12.28 0.45
CA LEU A 300 14.60 -13.73 0.19
C LEU A 300 15.96 -14.37 0.50
N PRO A 301 17.11 -13.81 0.07
CA PRO A 301 18.40 -14.35 0.49
C PRO A 301 18.60 -14.37 2.00
N GLY A 302 18.09 -13.35 2.71
CA GLY A 302 18.16 -13.31 4.16
C GLY A 302 17.29 -14.38 4.83
N VAL A 303 16.08 -14.64 4.33
CA VAL A 303 15.21 -15.73 4.80
C VAL A 303 15.89 -17.09 4.59
N LEU A 304 16.39 -17.34 3.38
CA LEU A 304 17.13 -18.59 3.08
C LEU A 304 18.37 -18.72 3.95
N GLY A 305 19.16 -17.65 4.09
CA GLY A 305 20.35 -17.61 4.93
C GLY A 305 20.05 -17.87 6.41
N TYR A 306 18.90 -17.41 6.91
CA TYR A 306 18.46 -17.73 8.25
C TYR A 306 18.24 -19.24 8.43
N PHE A 307 17.50 -19.89 7.55
CA PHE A 307 17.19 -21.32 7.70
C PHE A 307 18.41 -22.22 7.48
N ILE A 308 19.29 -21.88 6.53
CA ILE A 308 20.46 -22.69 6.18
C ILE A 308 21.58 -22.54 7.22
N TRP A 309 21.88 -21.31 7.68
CA TRP A 309 23.06 -21.02 8.51
C TRP A 309 22.74 -20.43 9.87
N ALA A 310 21.95 -19.33 9.92
CA ALA A 310 21.83 -18.54 11.14
C ALA A 310 21.01 -19.23 12.23
N ARG A 311 20.01 -20.03 11.88
CA ARG A 311 19.12 -20.70 12.83
C ARG A 311 19.87 -21.56 13.85
N LYS A 312 20.97 -22.22 13.45
CA LYS A 312 21.76 -23.07 14.34
C LYS A 312 22.42 -22.25 15.47
N HIS A 313 22.80 -21.01 15.18
CA HIS A 313 23.52 -20.10 16.07
C HIS A 313 22.59 -19.11 16.81
N ALA A 314 21.34 -18.99 16.42
CA ALA A 314 20.36 -18.13 17.06
C ALA A 314 20.05 -18.67 18.48
N ASN A 315 19.87 -17.77 19.46
CA ASN A 315 19.38 -18.12 20.78
C ASN A 315 17.93 -18.62 20.73
N SER A 316 17.45 -19.22 21.82
CA SER A 316 16.12 -19.81 21.90
C SER A 316 15.01 -18.76 21.65
N GLU A 317 15.19 -17.54 22.14
CA GLU A 317 14.21 -16.45 21.98
C GLU A 317 14.06 -16.04 20.51
N LEU A 318 15.16 -15.84 19.79
CA LEU A 318 15.15 -15.47 18.38
C LEU A 318 14.60 -16.61 17.50
N LYS A 319 14.91 -17.88 17.86
CA LYS A 319 14.28 -19.05 17.20
C LYS A 319 12.77 -19.07 17.39
N THR A 320 12.30 -18.83 18.61
CA THR A 320 10.87 -18.78 18.94
C THR A 320 10.19 -17.61 18.22
N PHE A 321 10.82 -16.45 18.17
CA PHE A 321 10.32 -15.27 17.44
C PHE A 321 10.17 -15.53 15.94
N ASN A 322 11.20 -16.07 15.30
CA ASN A 322 11.13 -16.38 13.87
C ASN A 322 10.11 -17.49 13.56
N LYS A 323 9.96 -18.50 14.45
CA LYS A 323 8.90 -19.50 14.33
C LYS A 323 7.51 -18.87 14.44
N PHE A 324 7.32 -17.94 15.37
CA PHE A 324 6.09 -17.19 15.55
C PHE A 324 5.72 -16.39 14.29
N LEU A 325 6.67 -15.65 13.72
CA LEU A 325 6.47 -14.90 12.47
C LEU A 325 6.15 -15.83 11.28
N LEU A 326 6.86 -16.96 11.19
CA LEU A 326 6.64 -17.93 10.12
C LEU A 326 5.24 -18.57 10.20
N ILE A 327 4.79 -18.96 11.39
CA ILE A 327 3.45 -19.52 11.60
C ILE A 327 2.39 -18.50 11.16
N PHE A 328 2.53 -17.23 11.58
CA PHE A 328 1.63 -16.18 11.14
C PHE A 328 1.65 -16.00 9.61
N SER A 329 2.83 -15.95 9.00
CA SER A 329 2.98 -15.81 7.56
C SER A 329 2.30 -16.94 6.78
N ILE A 330 2.42 -18.18 7.26
CA ILE A 330 1.74 -19.33 6.66
C ILE A 330 0.23 -19.23 6.83
N LEU A 331 -0.26 -18.94 8.03
CA LEU A 331 -1.70 -18.81 8.28
C LEU A 331 -2.35 -17.67 7.49
N TYR A 332 -1.61 -16.59 7.26
CA TYR A 332 -2.09 -15.46 6.48
C TYR A 332 -2.15 -15.76 4.97
N ILE A 333 -1.15 -16.46 4.43
CA ILE A 333 -1.10 -16.73 2.97
C ILE A 333 -2.07 -17.83 2.54
N LEU A 334 -2.38 -18.81 3.40
CA LEU A 334 -3.22 -19.96 3.03
C LEU A 334 -4.58 -19.58 2.45
N PRO A 335 -5.39 -18.68 3.06
CA PRO A 335 -6.66 -18.25 2.47
C PRO A 335 -6.47 -17.51 1.13
N LEU A 336 -5.37 -16.76 0.98
CA LEU A 336 -5.06 -16.03 -0.26
C LEU A 336 -4.74 -16.99 -1.40
N LEU A 337 -4.08 -18.11 -1.13
CA LEU A 337 -3.79 -19.14 -2.13
C LEU A 337 -5.07 -19.81 -2.65
N ALA A 338 -6.06 -19.98 -1.78
CA ALA A 338 -7.34 -20.62 -2.11
C ALA A 338 -8.30 -19.70 -2.91
N SER A 339 -8.16 -18.37 -2.78
CA SER A 339 -9.03 -17.40 -3.47
C SER A 339 -8.70 -17.34 -4.97
N SER A 340 -9.71 -17.24 -5.84
CA SER A 340 -9.54 -16.94 -7.27
C SER A 340 -9.12 -15.49 -7.51
N LYS A 341 -9.61 -14.55 -6.69
CA LYS A 341 -9.25 -13.13 -6.75
C LYS A 341 -7.88 -12.89 -6.12
N LYS A 342 -6.86 -12.79 -6.96
CA LYS A 342 -5.48 -12.58 -6.52
C LYS A 342 -4.96 -11.20 -6.93
N LEU A 343 -4.42 -10.45 -5.96
CA LEU A 343 -3.76 -9.17 -6.17
C LEU A 343 -2.41 -9.18 -5.42
N ASP A 344 -1.37 -8.68 -6.08
CA ASP A 344 -0.01 -8.67 -5.54
C ASP A 344 0.08 -8.01 -4.15
N ARG A 345 -0.64 -6.91 -3.94
CA ARG A 345 -0.67 -6.16 -2.69
C ARG A 345 -1.24 -6.91 -1.48
N TYR A 346 -2.02 -7.97 -1.70
CA TYR A 346 -2.62 -8.72 -0.59
C TYR A 346 -1.58 -9.46 0.26
N ILE A 347 -0.43 -9.81 -0.31
CA ILE A 347 0.64 -10.52 0.41
C ILE A 347 1.56 -9.58 1.22
N LEU A 348 1.31 -8.28 1.27
CA LEU A 348 2.19 -7.31 1.93
C LEU A 348 2.50 -7.66 3.40
N PRO A 349 1.56 -8.16 4.25
CA PRO A 349 1.89 -8.60 5.61
C PRO A 349 3.00 -9.66 5.66
N ASN A 350 3.07 -10.56 4.66
CA ASN A 350 4.13 -11.55 4.55
C ASN A 350 5.49 -10.91 4.23
N PHE A 351 5.54 -9.88 3.39
CA PHE A 351 6.78 -9.13 3.15
C PHE A 351 7.35 -8.56 4.44
N LEU A 352 6.51 -7.97 5.29
CA LEU A 352 6.96 -7.37 6.53
C LEU A 352 7.47 -8.42 7.54
N THR A 353 6.77 -9.54 7.67
CA THR A 353 7.20 -10.62 8.57
C THR A 353 8.44 -11.34 8.05
N LEU A 354 8.55 -11.60 6.76
CA LEU A 354 9.73 -12.21 6.13
C LEU A 354 10.95 -11.28 6.21
N SER A 355 10.77 -9.96 6.11
CA SER A 355 11.85 -9.00 6.33
C SER A 355 12.43 -9.09 7.74
N LEU A 356 11.60 -9.31 8.78
CA LEU A 356 12.09 -9.51 10.15
C LEU A 356 12.80 -10.86 10.33
N ILE A 357 12.33 -11.92 9.66
CA ILE A 357 13.04 -13.21 9.64
C ILE A 357 14.40 -13.04 8.95
N SER A 358 14.43 -12.34 7.82
CA SER A 358 15.66 -12.00 7.10
C SER A 358 16.65 -11.22 7.97
N ALA A 359 16.17 -10.28 8.80
CA ALA A 359 16.99 -9.53 9.74
C ALA A 359 17.81 -10.45 10.67
N SER A 360 17.27 -11.62 11.02
CA SER A 360 17.99 -12.60 11.87
C SER A 360 19.24 -13.15 11.19
N PHE A 361 19.24 -13.30 9.87
CA PHE A 361 20.43 -13.70 9.12
C PHE A 361 21.50 -12.58 9.09
N TYR A 362 21.10 -11.35 8.80
CA TYR A 362 22.05 -10.23 8.78
C TYR A 362 22.58 -9.90 10.19
N TYR A 363 21.77 -10.09 11.22
CA TYR A 363 22.23 -10.02 12.61
C TYR A 363 23.23 -11.11 12.95
N TYR A 364 23.04 -12.35 12.46
CA TYR A 364 24.02 -13.42 12.56
C TYR A 364 25.35 -13.05 11.87
N LEU A 365 25.29 -12.54 10.64
CA LEU A 365 26.49 -12.07 9.93
C LEU A 365 27.20 -10.96 10.69
N TYR A 366 26.45 -9.99 11.19
CA TYR A 366 26.99 -8.91 12.01
C TYR A 366 27.70 -9.44 13.27
N SER A 367 27.10 -10.42 13.96
CA SER A 367 27.56 -10.88 15.28
C SER A 367 28.69 -11.90 15.20
N LEU A 368 28.66 -12.83 14.26
CA LEU A 368 29.56 -13.98 14.16
C LEU A 368 30.41 -14.00 12.89
N LYS A 369 30.05 -13.24 11.87
CA LYS A 369 30.75 -13.14 10.59
C LYS A 369 31.02 -11.67 10.24
N THR A 370 31.50 -10.92 11.23
CA THR A 370 31.69 -9.47 11.20
C THR A 370 32.46 -8.98 9.95
N LYS A 371 33.51 -9.72 9.55
CA LYS A 371 34.28 -9.41 8.34
C LYS A 371 33.39 -9.46 7.10
N VAL A 372 32.59 -10.53 6.94
CA VAL A 372 31.65 -10.68 5.82
C VAL A 372 30.59 -9.57 5.86
N PHE A 373 30.07 -9.24 7.03
CA PHE A 373 29.08 -8.18 7.17
C PHE A 373 29.63 -6.84 6.66
N TYR A 374 30.79 -6.40 7.11
CA TYR A 374 31.34 -5.10 6.72
C TYR A 374 31.94 -5.08 5.30
N SER A 375 32.49 -6.19 4.80
CA SER A 375 33.09 -6.23 3.47
C SER A 375 32.11 -6.57 2.33
N VAL A 376 30.94 -7.11 2.64
CA VAL A 376 29.94 -7.53 1.63
C VAL A 376 28.59 -6.85 1.87
N VAL A 377 27.99 -7.04 3.06
CA VAL A 377 26.62 -6.56 3.30
C VAL A 377 26.54 -5.03 3.29
N VAL A 378 27.49 -4.35 3.94
CA VAL A 378 27.49 -2.86 4.01
C VAL A 378 27.65 -2.21 2.63
N PRO A 379 28.64 -2.59 1.78
CA PRO A 379 28.77 -2.04 0.43
C PRO A 379 27.53 -2.32 -0.45
N ILE A 380 26.97 -3.54 -0.40
CA ILE A 380 25.74 -3.87 -1.15
C ILE A 380 24.57 -3.03 -0.64
N SER A 381 24.47 -2.80 0.68
CA SER A 381 23.42 -1.94 1.24
C SER A 381 23.55 -0.50 0.78
N PHE A 382 24.77 0.03 0.64
CA PHE A 382 24.98 1.36 0.09
C PHE A 382 24.52 1.47 -1.36
N VAL A 383 24.93 0.53 -2.23
CA VAL A 383 24.46 0.46 -3.63
C VAL A 383 22.93 0.32 -3.68
N TRP A 384 22.35 -0.45 -2.76
CA TRP A 384 20.91 -0.62 -2.67
C TRP A 384 20.17 0.68 -2.32
N VAL A 385 20.69 1.45 -1.36
CA VAL A 385 20.12 2.75 -1.01
C VAL A 385 20.17 3.70 -2.21
N MET A 386 21.27 3.71 -2.96
CA MET A 386 21.39 4.50 -4.19
C MET A 386 20.38 4.05 -5.25
N PHE A 387 20.18 2.74 -5.39
CA PHE A 387 19.14 2.19 -6.29
C PHE A 387 17.73 2.60 -5.85
N ILE A 388 17.41 2.54 -4.55
CA ILE A 388 16.13 3.01 -4.01
C ILE A 388 15.92 4.51 -4.28
N ALA A 389 16.96 5.32 -4.13
CA ALA A 389 16.91 6.74 -4.48
C ALA A 389 16.69 6.96 -6.00
N TYR A 390 17.30 6.14 -6.85
CA TYR A 390 17.12 6.20 -8.30
C TYR A 390 15.68 5.85 -8.75
N ILE A 391 15.05 4.86 -8.12
CA ILE A 391 13.67 4.49 -8.46
C ILE A 391 12.63 5.41 -7.81
N HIS A 392 13.02 6.25 -6.84
CA HIS A 392 12.14 7.22 -6.23
C HIS A 392 11.66 8.27 -7.28
N PRO A 393 10.42 8.74 -7.23
CA PRO A 393 9.34 8.38 -6.29
C PRO A 393 8.51 7.17 -6.72
N ASP A 394 8.74 6.62 -7.92
CA ASP A 394 7.89 5.63 -8.56
C ASP A 394 8.27 4.19 -8.19
N TYR A 395 8.06 3.85 -6.91
CA TYR A 395 8.30 2.50 -6.40
C TYR A 395 7.34 1.43 -6.99
N LEU A 396 6.22 1.82 -7.60
CA LEU A 396 5.29 0.88 -8.25
C LEU A 396 5.93 0.16 -9.44
N SER A 397 6.89 0.80 -10.11
CA SER A 397 7.68 0.21 -11.20
C SER A 397 8.76 -0.78 -10.72
N TYR A 398 8.90 -0.98 -9.40
CA TYR A 398 9.90 -1.90 -8.87
C TYR A 398 9.59 -3.36 -9.18
N TYR A 399 10.58 -4.02 -9.74
CA TYR A 399 10.73 -5.47 -9.80
C TYR A 399 12.14 -5.84 -9.39
N SER A 400 12.30 -6.99 -8.73
CA SER A 400 13.58 -7.42 -8.18
C SER A 400 14.67 -7.52 -9.25
N PRO A 401 15.84 -6.89 -9.07
CA PRO A 401 16.97 -7.09 -9.96
C PRO A 401 17.42 -8.54 -10.06
N LEU A 402 17.18 -9.36 -9.04
CA LEU A 402 17.52 -10.79 -9.03
C LEU A 402 16.70 -11.60 -10.07
N THR A 403 15.58 -11.05 -10.54
CA THR A 403 14.70 -11.69 -11.53
C THR A 403 14.66 -10.95 -12.87
N GLY A 404 15.63 -10.05 -13.11
CA GLY A 404 15.73 -9.26 -14.33
C GLY A 404 15.07 -7.89 -14.30
N GLY A 405 14.63 -7.43 -13.11
CA GLY A 405 14.10 -6.09 -12.89
C GLY A 405 12.82 -5.77 -13.67
N LEU A 406 12.58 -4.49 -13.93
CA LEU A 406 11.37 -3.99 -14.59
C LEU A 406 11.15 -4.64 -15.96
N ARG A 407 12.19 -4.78 -16.78
CA ARG A 407 12.11 -5.29 -18.15
C ARG A 407 11.51 -6.71 -18.25
N VAL A 408 11.86 -7.58 -17.29
CA VAL A 408 11.33 -8.94 -17.22
C VAL A 408 10.02 -8.97 -16.45
N GLY A 409 9.98 -8.27 -15.31
CA GLY A 409 8.89 -8.34 -14.36
C GLY A 409 7.52 -7.93 -14.92
N ILE A 410 7.45 -6.89 -15.74
CA ILE A 410 6.20 -6.41 -16.34
C ILE A 410 5.56 -7.41 -17.33
N ASN A 411 6.34 -8.36 -17.84
CA ASN A 411 5.85 -9.44 -18.71
C ASN A 411 5.44 -10.70 -17.92
N VAL A 412 5.75 -10.74 -16.61
CA VAL A 412 5.43 -11.87 -15.72
C VAL A 412 4.24 -11.54 -14.82
N ILE A 413 4.23 -10.37 -14.21
CA ILE A 413 3.15 -9.91 -13.34
C ILE A 413 2.85 -8.46 -13.69
N GLU A 414 1.61 -8.17 -14.09
CA GLU A 414 1.21 -6.78 -14.35
C GLU A 414 1.28 -5.93 -13.08
N PRO A 415 1.69 -4.65 -13.17
CA PRO A 415 1.50 -3.70 -12.09
C PRO A 415 0.00 -3.44 -11.90
N LYS A 416 -0.53 -3.67 -10.69
CA LYS A 416 -1.96 -3.45 -10.40
C LYS A 416 -2.33 -1.98 -10.32
N TRP A 417 -1.35 -1.13 -10.07
CA TRP A 417 -1.48 0.32 -10.19
C TRP A 417 -0.47 0.81 -11.21
N MET A 418 -0.91 1.77 -12.01
CA MET A 418 -0.08 2.33 -13.07
C MET A 418 1.07 3.13 -12.48
N TYR A 419 2.26 2.91 -12.98
CA TYR A 419 3.44 3.71 -12.74
C TYR A 419 3.75 4.59 -13.96
N GLY A 420 4.69 5.52 -13.84
CA GLY A 420 5.10 6.35 -14.97
C GLY A 420 4.13 7.47 -15.33
N GLY A 421 3.31 7.92 -14.37
CA GLY A 421 2.38 9.03 -14.59
C GLY A 421 3.08 10.34 -14.92
N LEU A 422 4.25 10.59 -14.32
CA LEU A 422 5.07 11.77 -14.59
C LEU A 422 5.64 11.72 -16.01
N GLU A 423 6.15 10.59 -16.45
CA GLU A 423 6.68 10.40 -17.81
C GLU A 423 5.59 10.58 -18.88
N VAL A 424 4.37 10.13 -18.59
CA VAL A 424 3.22 10.37 -19.48
C VAL A 424 2.87 11.86 -19.53
N ARG A 425 2.82 12.53 -18.37
CA ARG A 425 2.58 13.98 -18.29
C ARG A 425 3.61 14.76 -19.10
N ASP A 426 4.89 14.49 -18.86
CA ASP A 426 6.00 15.24 -19.47
C ASP A 426 6.02 15.02 -20.99
N TYR A 427 5.80 13.79 -21.46
CA TYR A 427 5.66 13.49 -22.88
C TYR A 427 4.52 14.30 -23.54
N PHE A 428 3.35 14.33 -22.92
CA PHE A 428 2.22 15.07 -23.48
C PHE A 428 2.33 16.58 -23.31
N GLN A 429 3.08 17.06 -22.33
CA GLN A 429 3.42 18.48 -22.23
C GLN A 429 4.31 18.90 -23.40
N GLU A 430 5.38 18.18 -23.69
CA GLU A 430 6.25 18.44 -24.86
C GLU A 430 5.46 18.37 -26.17
N LEU A 431 4.60 17.35 -26.32
CA LEU A 431 3.76 17.19 -27.50
C LEU A 431 2.76 18.35 -27.66
N LYS A 432 2.19 18.84 -26.55
CA LYS A 432 1.29 19.99 -26.52
C LYS A 432 2.00 21.26 -27.01
N GLU A 433 3.18 21.53 -26.49
CA GLU A 433 4.00 22.68 -26.88
C GLU A 433 4.40 22.62 -28.35
N LYS A 434 4.87 21.47 -28.83
CA LYS A 434 5.28 21.26 -30.22
C LYS A 434 4.15 21.47 -31.24
N ASN A 435 2.92 21.10 -30.87
CA ASN A 435 1.76 21.23 -31.77
C ASN A 435 0.88 22.45 -31.48
N ASN A 436 1.30 23.32 -30.56
CA ASN A 436 0.58 24.52 -30.13
C ASN A 436 -0.87 24.24 -29.66
N TYR A 437 -1.08 23.10 -28.95
CA TYR A 437 -2.40 22.82 -28.40
C TYR A 437 -2.73 23.80 -27.27
N THR A 438 -3.94 24.37 -27.31
CA THR A 438 -4.44 25.26 -26.26
C THR A 438 -4.90 24.49 -25.02
N SER A 439 -4.82 25.13 -23.85
CA SER A 439 -5.30 24.52 -22.60
C SER A 439 -6.82 24.52 -22.55
N PHE A 440 -7.38 23.49 -21.88
CA PHE A 440 -8.74 23.57 -21.35
C PHE A 440 -8.75 24.55 -20.18
N THR A 441 -9.77 25.41 -20.11
CA THR A 441 -10.03 26.31 -18.99
C THR A 441 -11.08 25.69 -18.05
N GLN A 442 -11.26 26.26 -16.86
CA GLN A 442 -12.29 25.78 -15.93
C GLN A 442 -13.72 26.03 -16.42
N GLU A 443 -13.90 27.06 -17.22
CA GLU A 443 -15.19 27.42 -17.83
C GLU A 443 -15.54 26.51 -19.01
N ASP A 444 -14.55 25.79 -19.55
CA ASP A 444 -14.74 24.88 -20.66
C ASP A 444 -15.58 23.67 -20.22
N SER A 445 -16.88 23.73 -20.36
CA SER A 445 -17.71 22.52 -20.27
C SER A 445 -17.31 21.57 -21.41
N PHE A 446 -16.69 20.45 -21.04
CA PHE A 446 -16.26 19.46 -22.04
C PHE A 446 -17.43 18.99 -22.92
N LYS A 447 -18.65 18.94 -22.37
CA LYS A 447 -19.86 18.61 -23.14
C LYS A 447 -20.22 19.67 -24.14
N GLU A 448 -20.03 20.95 -23.83
CA GLU A 448 -20.33 22.07 -24.77
C GLU A 448 -19.27 22.16 -25.86
N ILE A 449 -17.99 21.99 -25.50
CA ILE A 449 -16.90 21.98 -26.49
C ILE A 449 -17.02 20.78 -27.44
N MET A 450 -17.49 19.62 -26.97
CA MET A 450 -17.73 18.44 -27.82
C MET A 450 -18.75 18.67 -28.94
N THR A 451 -19.64 19.62 -28.79
CA THR A 451 -20.60 19.98 -29.86
C THR A 451 -19.99 20.89 -30.95
N GLN A 452 -18.81 21.45 -30.69
CA GLN A 452 -18.11 22.39 -31.57
C GLN A 452 -16.77 21.77 -32.02
N SER A 453 -16.78 21.05 -33.15
CA SER A 453 -15.61 20.32 -33.68
C SER A 453 -14.36 21.17 -33.84
N ASP A 454 -14.54 22.45 -34.21
CA ASP A 454 -13.44 23.39 -34.50
C ASP A 454 -12.67 23.76 -33.20
N LEU A 455 -13.37 23.89 -32.08
CA LEU A 455 -12.74 24.16 -30.78
C LEU A 455 -11.93 22.99 -30.23
N LEU A 456 -12.25 21.76 -30.63
CA LEU A 456 -11.50 20.58 -30.25
C LEU A 456 -10.23 20.35 -31.10
N ALA A 457 -10.18 20.97 -32.29
CA ALA A 457 -9.04 20.82 -33.19
C ALA A 457 -7.73 21.28 -32.56
N ASP A 458 -7.76 22.28 -31.69
CA ASP A 458 -6.59 22.84 -31.00
C ASP A 458 -6.39 22.32 -29.55
N LYS A 459 -7.24 21.39 -29.08
CA LYS A 459 -7.16 20.88 -27.72
C LYS A 459 -6.48 19.51 -27.69
N LEU A 460 -5.74 19.23 -26.60
CA LEU A 460 -5.13 17.92 -26.34
C LEU A 460 -6.12 17.02 -25.60
N VAL A 461 -6.63 15.98 -26.29
CA VAL A 461 -7.49 14.94 -25.70
C VAL A 461 -6.82 13.59 -25.87
N VAL A 462 -6.66 12.87 -24.76
CA VAL A 462 -5.95 11.58 -24.68
C VAL A 462 -6.85 10.51 -24.06
N ALA A 463 -7.01 9.38 -24.74
CA ALA A 463 -7.79 8.25 -24.24
C ALA A 463 -6.92 7.24 -23.49
N PHE A 464 -7.45 6.74 -22.37
CA PHE A 464 -6.88 5.68 -21.58
C PHE A 464 -7.91 4.56 -21.38
N PRO A 465 -7.49 3.28 -21.20
CA PRO A 465 -8.39 2.23 -20.74
C PRO A 465 -9.05 2.62 -19.42
N GLU A 466 -10.32 2.26 -19.25
CA GLU A 466 -11.14 2.61 -18.07
C GLU A 466 -10.43 2.30 -16.74
N LYS A 467 -9.72 1.19 -16.69
CA LYS A 467 -8.93 0.72 -15.54
C LYS A 467 -7.88 1.73 -15.07
N TYR A 468 -7.32 2.54 -15.98
CA TYR A 468 -6.23 3.48 -15.68
C TYR A 468 -6.65 4.95 -15.73
N TYR A 469 -7.82 5.27 -16.24
CA TYR A 469 -8.30 6.64 -16.36
C TYR A 469 -8.17 7.44 -15.05
N ASN A 470 -8.67 6.86 -13.95
CA ASN A 470 -8.66 7.50 -12.63
C ASN A 470 -7.25 7.79 -12.10
N GLN A 471 -6.24 7.14 -12.63
CA GLN A 471 -4.84 7.32 -12.23
C GLN A 471 -4.15 8.39 -13.10
N MET A 472 -4.62 8.59 -14.31
CA MET A 472 -3.93 9.38 -15.33
C MET A 472 -4.55 10.76 -15.59
N TYR A 473 -5.88 10.92 -15.38
CA TYR A 473 -6.52 12.19 -15.69
C TYR A 473 -5.93 13.39 -14.91
N PRO A 474 -5.51 13.27 -13.62
CA PRO A 474 -4.95 14.42 -12.93
C PRO A 474 -3.67 14.96 -13.60
N PHE A 475 -2.85 14.06 -14.15
CA PHE A 475 -1.61 14.44 -14.84
C PHE A 475 -1.88 15.18 -16.15
N LEU A 476 -2.92 14.78 -16.90
CA LEU A 476 -3.33 15.48 -18.12
C LEU A 476 -3.98 16.83 -17.80
N ASP A 477 -4.84 16.88 -16.79
CA ASP A 477 -5.48 18.13 -16.35
C ASP A 477 -4.42 19.15 -15.87
N GLN A 478 -3.34 18.69 -15.23
CA GLN A 478 -2.24 19.54 -14.76
C GLN A 478 -1.56 20.32 -15.90
N ILE A 479 -1.49 19.74 -17.09
CA ILE A 479 -0.90 20.37 -18.28
C ILE A 479 -1.96 21.07 -19.17
N GLY A 480 -3.21 21.17 -18.71
CA GLY A 480 -4.32 21.73 -19.45
C GLY A 480 -4.78 20.87 -20.64
N GLY A 481 -4.47 19.56 -20.62
CA GLY A 481 -5.06 18.55 -21.49
C GLY A 481 -6.32 17.94 -20.88
N ARG A 482 -6.93 16.98 -21.56
CA ARG A 482 -8.07 16.21 -21.05
C ARG A 482 -7.86 14.72 -21.26
N ALA A 483 -8.01 13.93 -20.20
CA ALA A 483 -8.09 12.50 -20.31
C ALA A 483 -9.54 12.04 -20.53
N VAL A 484 -9.74 11.00 -21.34
CA VAL A 484 -11.04 10.37 -21.56
C VAL A 484 -10.91 8.85 -21.47
N ILE A 485 -12.04 8.18 -21.20
CA ILE A 485 -12.07 6.72 -21.13
C ILE A 485 -12.19 6.17 -22.55
N ASP A 486 -11.34 5.17 -22.89
CA ASP A 486 -11.42 4.48 -24.17
C ASP A 486 -12.64 3.53 -24.19
N LYS A 487 -13.75 4.03 -24.72
CA LYS A 487 -14.98 3.29 -25.01
C LYS A 487 -15.45 3.61 -26.43
N LEU A 488 -16.02 2.60 -27.10
CA LEU A 488 -16.53 2.72 -28.50
C LEU A 488 -17.56 3.82 -28.72
N THR A 489 -18.34 4.09 -27.70
CA THR A 489 -19.44 5.07 -27.73
C THR A 489 -19.23 6.09 -26.62
N GLY A 490 -18.80 7.28 -26.95
CA GLY A 490 -18.64 8.31 -25.95
C GLY A 490 -17.52 9.31 -26.28
N GLU A 491 -16.88 9.82 -25.25
CA GLU A 491 -15.90 10.90 -25.34
C GLU A 491 -14.62 10.50 -26.08
N SER A 492 -14.29 9.19 -26.16
CA SER A 492 -13.10 8.69 -26.86
C SER A 492 -13.10 8.97 -28.37
N LYS A 493 -14.28 9.22 -28.97
CA LYS A 493 -14.38 9.64 -30.37
C LYS A 493 -13.66 10.96 -30.67
N TYR A 494 -13.44 11.78 -29.64
CA TYR A 494 -12.72 13.05 -29.73
C TYR A 494 -11.24 12.95 -29.39
N ALA A 495 -10.78 11.79 -28.88
CA ALA A 495 -9.39 11.59 -28.54
C ALA A 495 -8.51 11.57 -29.79
N LYS A 496 -7.42 12.34 -29.74
CA LYS A 496 -6.38 12.35 -30.77
C LYS A 496 -5.36 11.25 -30.56
N TYR A 497 -5.08 10.94 -29.30
CA TYR A 497 -4.09 9.94 -28.88
C TYR A 497 -4.74 8.93 -27.96
N PHE A 498 -4.25 7.67 -28.05
CA PHE A 498 -4.66 6.55 -27.25
C PHE A 498 -3.43 5.95 -26.59
N VAL A 499 -3.41 5.86 -25.27
CA VAL A 499 -2.25 5.39 -24.49
C VAL A 499 -2.58 4.08 -23.80
N PHE A 500 -1.81 3.05 -24.12
CA PHE A 500 -1.96 1.72 -23.54
C PHE A 500 -0.67 1.30 -22.83
N PRO A 501 -0.74 0.84 -21.56
CA PRO A 501 0.37 0.13 -20.95
C PRO A 501 0.74 -1.12 -21.76
N VAL A 502 2.03 -1.48 -21.79
CA VAL A 502 2.50 -2.67 -22.53
C VAL A 502 1.95 -3.99 -22.01
N TRP A 503 1.49 -4.01 -20.74
CA TRP A 503 0.89 -5.17 -20.09
C TRP A 503 -0.62 -5.28 -20.27
N GLU A 504 -1.27 -4.33 -20.96
CA GLU A 504 -2.69 -4.36 -21.28
C GLU A 504 -2.92 -5.05 -22.63
N ASP A 505 -3.98 -5.87 -22.76
CA ASP A 505 -4.37 -6.42 -24.04
C ASP A 505 -4.96 -5.32 -24.94
N ARG A 506 -4.19 -4.96 -25.95
CA ARG A 506 -4.52 -3.85 -26.86
C ARG A 506 -5.42 -4.27 -28.01
N HIS A 507 -5.42 -5.56 -28.37
CA HIS A 507 -6.13 -6.04 -29.56
C HIS A 507 -7.63 -5.76 -29.48
N GLN A 508 -8.21 -5.91 -28.29
CA GLN A 508 -9.61 -5.58 -28.05
C GLN A 508 -9.98 -4.10 -28.28
N TYR A 509 -8.99 -3.19 -28.27
CA TYR A 509 -9.20 -1.74 -28.47
C TYR A 509 -8.82 -1.30 -29.88
N LEU A 510 -7.74 -1.79 -30.45
CA LEU A 510 -7.19 -1.33 -31.73
C LEU A 510 -8.10 -1.64 -32.91
N ASP A 511 -8.76 -2.81 -32.89
CA ASP A 511 -9.67 -3.22 -33.97
C ASP A 511 -10.94 -2.36 -34.07
N LYS A 512 -11.17 -1.54 -33.05
CA LYS A 512 -12.38 -0.71 -32.90
C LYS A 512 -12.18 0.76 -33.31
N HIS A 513 -10.93 1.19 -33.41
CA HIS A 513 -10.57 2.57 -33.75
C HIS A 513 -9.67 2.61 -34.98
N LYS A 514 -9.90 3.57 -35.86
CA LYS A 514 -8.97 3.89 -36.96
C LYS A 514 -7.74 4.59 -36.39
N VAL A 515 -6.77 3.82 -35.88
CA VAL A 515 -5.57 4.35 -35.23
C VAL A 515 -4.31 3.70 -35.81
N ILE A 516 -3.22 4.45 -35.80
CA ILE A 516 -1.89 3.98 -36.17
C ILE A 516 -0.93 4.13 -34.99
N TYR A 517 0.07 3.26 -34.92
CA TYR A 517 1.18 3.45 -33.99
C TYR A 517 1.80 4.83 -34.20
N PHE A 518 2.00 5.55 -33.11
CA PHE A 518 2.58 6.88 -33.14
C PHE A 518 3.94 6.92 -32.44
N ASP A 519 4.01 6.47 -31.17
CA ASP A 519 5.23 6.53 -30.37
C ASP A 519 5.16 5.58 -29.16
N SER A 520 6.19 5.60 -28.32
CA SER A 520 6.24 4.85 -27.07
C SER A 520 6.88 5.67 -25.95
N ILE A 521 6.35 5.53 -24.71
CA ILE A 521 6.94 6.15 -23.53
C ILE A 521 7.74 5.11 -22.77
N TYR A 522 8.93 5.51 -22.35
CA TYR A 522 9.88 4.69 -21.63
C TYR A 522 10.01 5.16 -20.18
N VAL A 523 9.91 4.21 -19.24
CA VAL A 523 10.18 4.45 -17.83
C VAL A 523 11.50 3.77 -17.49
N ARG A 524 12.50 4.54 -17.08
CA ARG A 524 13.88 4.06 -16.80
C ARG A 524 14.45 3.18 -17.92
N GLY A 525 14.27 3.61 -19.18
CA GLY A 525 14.78 2.88 -20.35
C GLY A 525 13.99 1.61 -20.72
N VAL A 526 12.88 1.31 -20.02
CA VAL A 526 12.00 0.20 -20.35
C VAL A 526 10.73 0.74 -20.99
N LYS A 527 10.40 0.24 -22.19
CA LYS A 527 9.14 0.57 -22.88
C LYS A 527 7.96 0.18 -22.00
N SER A 528 7.19 1.17 -21.57
CA SER A 528 6.10 1.00 -20.62
C SER A 528 4.73 1.34 -21.19
N PHE A 529 4.67 2.31 -22.13
CA PHE A 529 3.42 2.67 -22.79
C PHE A 529 3.60 2.75 -24.30
N ILE A 530 2.51 2.48 -25.01
CA ILE A 530 2.40 2.61 -26.44
C ILE A 530 1.34 3.64 -26.75
N ILE A 531 1.67 4.56 -27.66
CA ILE A 531 0.79 5.62 -28.09
C ILE A 531 0.34 5.34 -29.52
N TYR A 532 -0.96 5.41 -29.73
CA TYR A 532 -1.57 5.39 -31.04
C TYR A 532 -2.17 6.75 -31.32
N ARG A 533 -2.14 7.16 -32.59
CA ARG A 533 -2.78 8.38 -33.06
C ARG A 533 -3.99 8.02 -33.92
N ARG A 534 -5.08 8.74 -33.76
CA ARG A 534 -6.25 8.62 -34.64
C ARG A 534 -5.88 9.04 -36.08
N LEU A 535 -6.28 8.22 -37.03
CA LEU A 535 -6.29 8.67 -38.45
C LEU A 535 -7.39 9.71 -38.61
N SER A 536 -7.05 10.88 -39.12
CA SER A 536 -8.06 11.86 -39.59
C SER A 536 -8.84 11.21 -40.73
N ASP A 537 -10.16 11.22 -40.62
CA ASP A 537 -11.01 10.84 -41.77
C ASP A 537 -10.77 11.76 -42.93
#